data_4e8719cfc1dfd37b451b30a8215548b4
#
_entry.id   4e8719cfc1dfd37b451b30a8215548b4
#
_cell.length_a   1.000
_cell.length_b   1.000
_cell.length_c   1.000
_cell.angle_alpha   90.00
_cell.angle_beta   90.00
_cell.angle_gamma   90.00
#
_symmetry.space_group_name_H-M   'P 1'
#
loop_
_entity.id
_entity.type
_entity.pdbx_description
1 polymer ?
#
loop_
_entity_poly.entity_id
_entity_poly.type
_entity_poly.pdbx_seq_one_letter_code
_entity_poly.pdbx_strand_id
1 'polypeptide(L)'
;MCIRDRLESSFIAEVKSDLMGEQTILCGMLQTTAIMGHEHLIKLGIESGYARKLIQYGIETVTEGLKHGGITNMMDRLSNPSKIRASAIAEELKRLLAPLFQKHMDDIIEGDFSKVMMTDWANNDTNLLEWRNETAKTTFELAPDCAETISEQEFYDNGIFLIAMIKAGVEL
;
A
#
# COMPACT_ATOMS: atom_id res chain seq x y z
N MET A 1 2.93 10.29 -16.18
CA MET A 1 2.11 9.36 -16.99
C MET A 1 0.89 10.13 -17.47
N CYS A 2 0.75 10.45 -18.75
CA CYS A 2 -0.46 11.09 -19.26
C CYS A 2 -1.50 9.99 -19.49
N ILE A 3 -2.51 9.93 -18.64
CA ILE A 3 -3.71 9.13 -18.90
C ILE A 3 -4.46 9.87 -20.03
N ARG A 4 -4.33 9.35 -21.26
CA ARG A 4 -5.00 9.92 -22.45
C ARG A 4 -6.37 9.33 -22.71
N ASP A 5 -6.75 8.31 -21.99
CA ASP A 5 -8.04 7.65 -22.17
C ASP A 5 -9.10 8.38 -21.34
N ARG A 6 -10.04 9.01 -22.04
CA ARG A 6 -11.20 9.63 -21.42
C ARG A 6 -12.32 8.60 -21.37
N LEU A 7 -12.76 8.27 -20.15
CA LEU A 7 -13.96 7.49 -19.94
C LEU A 7 -15.14 8.43 -19.77
N GLU A 8 -16.25 8.12 -20.43
CA GLU A 8 -17.51 8.82 -20.14
C GLU A 8 -17.99 8.44 -18.74
N SER A 9 -18.17 9.45 -17.89
CA SER A 9 -18.66 9.29 -16.53
C SER A 9 -19.58 10.45 -16.14
N SER A 10 -20.42 10.25 -15.15
CA SER A 10 -21.14 11.35 -14.53
C SER A 10 -20.29 11.98 -13.42
N PHE A 11 -20.49 13.28 -13.14
CA PHE A 11 -19.81 13.95 -12.03
C PHE A 11 -19.97 13.21 -10.70
N ILE A 12 -21.17 12.69 -10.41
CA ILE A 12 -21.43 11.93 -9.18
C ILE A 12 -20.67 10.60 -9.16
N ALA A 13 -20.62 9.89 -10.30
CA ALA A 13 -19.89 8.63 -10.38
C ALA A 13 -18.40 8.86 -10.23
N GLU A 14 -17.87 9.91 -10.85
CA GLU A 14 -16.47 10.32 -10.73
C GLU A 14 -16.09 10.61 -9.28
N VAL A 15 -16.79 11.51 -8.61
CA VAL A 15 -16.53 11.88 -7.21
C VAL A 15 -16.56 10.66 -6.28
N LYS A 16 -17.57 9.78 -6.44
CA LYS A 16 -17.67 8.59 -5.59
C LYS A 16 -16.56 7.59 -5.84
N SER A 17 -16.20 7.35 -7.09
CA SER A 17 -15.14 6.38 -7.43
C SER A 17 -13.76 6.89 -7.06
N ASP A 18 -13.49 8.17 -7.28
CA ASP A 18 -12.23 8.82 -6.97
C ASP A 18 -11.97 8.83 -5.46
N LEU A 19 -12.89 9.41 -4.68
CA LEU A 19 -12.74 9.48 -3.22
C LEU A 19 -12.66 8.09 -2.59
N MET A 20 -13.50 7.14 -3.02
CA MET A 20 -13.43 5.76 -2.52
C MET A 20 -12.12 5.08 -2.91
N GLY A 21 -11.71 5.21 -4.17
CA GLY A 21 -10.50 4.58 -4.69
C GLY A 21 -9.23 5.14 -4.04
N GLU A 22 -9.07 6.45 -4.03
CA GLU A 22 -7.87 7.08 -3.48
C GLU A 22 -7.77 6.92 -1.97
N GLN A 23 -8.83 7.25 -1.23
CA GLN A 23 -8.76 7.35 0.21
C GLN A 23 -8.67 5.99 0.90
N THR A 24 -9.46 5.00 0.48
CA THR A 24 -9.43 3.67 1.10
C THR A 24 -8.36 2.77 0.51
N ILE A 25 -8.39 2.58 -0.82
CA ILE A 25 -7.62 1.52 -1.49
C ILE A 25 -6.19 1.98 -1.74
N LEU A 26 -6.01 3.12 -2.40
CA LEU A 26 -4.68 3.53 -2.82
C LEU A 26 -3.90 4.14 -1.66
N CYS A 27 -4.39 5.20 -1.05
CA CYS A 27 -3.62 5.91 -0.05
C CYS A 27 -3.79 5.29 1.35
N GLY A 28 -5.00 4.93 1.77
CA GLY A 28 -5.26 4.39 3.10
C GLY A 28 -4.61 3.02 3.34
N MET A 29 -4.85 2.06 2.45
CA MET A 29 -4.29 0.72 2.60
C MET A 29 -2.79 0.67 2.32
N LEU A 30 -2.29 1.38 1.30
CA LEU A 30 -0.87 1.35 0.96
C LEU A 30 -0.02 1.96 2.08
N GLN A 31 -0.40 3.13 2.62
CA GLN A 31 0.36 3.70 3.73
C GLN A 31 0.33 2.81 4.97
N THR A 32 -0.84 2.23 5.32
CA THR A 32 -0.94 1.32 6.46
C THR A 32 -0.05 0.10 6.28
N THR A 33 -0.09 -0.52 5.10
CA THR A 33 0.74 -1.68 4.77
C THR A 33 2.22 -1.34 4.80
N ALA A 34 2.61 -0.19 4.28
CA ALA A 34 4.01 0.26 4.28
C ALA A 34 4.53 0.48 5.70
N ILE A 35 3.80 1.20 6.54
CA ILE A 35 4.21 1.49 7.92
C ILE A 35 4.26 0.20 8.74
N MET A 36 3.17 -0.58 8.79
CA MET A 36 3.11 -1.80 9.58
C MET A 36 4.11 -2.86 9.10
N GLY A 37 4.28 -3.00 7.80
CA GLY A 37 5.25 -3.92 7.21
C GLY A 37 6.68 -3.55 7.61
N HIS A 38 7.04 -2.28 7.51
CA HIS A 38 8.35 -1.76 7.91
C HIS A 38 8.61 -2.00 9.40
N GLU A 39 7.66 -1.63 10.27
CA GLU A 39 7.79 -1.84 11.71
C GLU A 39 8.00 -3.32 12.08
N HIS A 40 7.33 -4.23 11.37
CA HIS A 40 7.51 -5.68 11.59
C HIS A 40 8.89 -6.15 11.14
N LEU A 41 9.38 -5.70 9.99
CA LEU A 41 10.70 -6.08 9.48
C LEU A 41 11.82 -5.62 10.41
N ILE A 42 11.77 -4.38 10.90
CA ILE A 42 12.78 -3.89 11.86
C ILE A 42 12.72 -4.61 13.21
N LYS A 43 11.53 -5.02 13.68
CA LYS A 43 11.39 -5.86 14.89
C LYS A 43 12.04 -7.24 14.72
N LEU A 44 12.13 -7.74 13.49
CA LEU A 44 12.82 -8.99 13.14
C LEU A 44 14.32 -8.79 12.91
N GLY A 45 14.86 -7.58 13.13
CA GLY A 45 16.26 -7.27 12.99
C GLY A 45 16.72 -6.90 11.58
N ILE A 46 15.77 -6.69 10.66
CA ILE A 46 16.08 -6.21 9.31
C ILE A 46 16.50 -4.74 9.40
N GLU A 47 17.55 -4.37 8.68
CA GLU A 47 18.04 -2.99 8.61
C GLU A 47 16.96 -2.07 8.03
N SER A 48 16.79 -0.89 8.62
CA SER A 48 15.65 -0.01 8.40
C SER A 48 15.55 0.49 6.95
N GLY A 49 16.64 0.94 6.35
CA GLY A 49 16.63 1.41 4.97
C GLY A 49 16.38 0.28 3.97
N TYR A 50 16.94 -0.91 4.22
CA TYR A 50 16.68 -2.11 3.43
C TYR A 50 15.19 -2.53 3.52
N ALA A 51 14.63 -2.53 4.73
CA ALA A 51 13.21 -2.84 4.95
C ALA A 51 12.28 -1.89 4.19
N ARG A 52 12.58 -0.57 4.21
CA ARG A 52 11.85 0.44 3.44
C ARG A 52 11.90 0.14 1.96
N LYS A 53 13.09 -0.10 1.42
CA LYS A 53 13.31 -0.38 0.00
C LYS A 53 12.61 -1.66 -0.45
N LEU A 54 12.66 -2.72 0.37
CA LEU A 54 11.96 -3.98 0.12
C LEU A 54 10.46 -3.78 -0.05
N ILE A 55 9.85 -2.97 0.81
CA ILE A 55 8.41 -2.68 0.75
C ILE A 55 8.08 -1.84 -0.50
N GLN A 56 8.85 -0.80 -0.79
CA GLN A 56 8.63 0.07 -1.94
C GLN A 56 8.66 -0.72 -3.25
N TYR A 57 9.71 -1.49 -3.50
CA TYR A 57 9.83 -2.32 -4.71
C TYR A 57 8.85 -3.49 -4.73
N GLY A 58 8.53 -4.05 -3.55
CA GLY A 58 7.50 -5.08 -3.44
C GLY A 58 6.13 -4.56 -3.91
N ILE A 59 5.73 -3.39 -3.44
CA ILE A 59 4.46 -2.73 -3.85
C ILE A 59 4.49 -2.44 -5.35
N GLU A 60 5.56 -1.85 -5.87
CA GLU A 60 5.69 -1.58 -7.31
C GLU A 60 5.52 -2.84 -8.14
N THR A 61 6.24 -3.90 -7.79
CA THR A 61 6.22 -5.17 -8.52
C THR A 61 4.85 -5.83 -8.53
N VAL A 62 4.15 -5.85 -7.39
CA VAL A 62 2.82 -6.48 -7.33
C VAL A 62 1.75 -5.63 -8.00
N THR A 63 1.83 -4.31 -7.90
CA THR A 63 0.88 -3.40 -8.56
C THR A 63 1.06 -3.41 -10.07
N GLU A 64 2.28 -3.53 -10.59
CA GLU A 64 2.53 -3.71 -12.01
C GLU A 64 1.94 -5.04 -12.53
N GLY A 65 2.07 -6.12 -11.76
CA GLY A 65 1.42 -7.39 -12.07
C GLY A 65 -0.10 -7.29 -12.12
N LEU A 66 -0.69 -6.59 -11.15
CA LEU A 66 -2.13 -6.33 -11.08
C LEU A 66 -2.62 -5.53 -12.31
N LYS A 67 -1.90 -4.46 -12.66
CA LYS A 67 -2.22 -3.56 -13.77
C LYS A 67 -2.28 -4.27 -15.12
N HIS A 68 -1.34 -5.17 -15.39
CA HIS A 68 -1.20 -5.81 -16.71
C HIS A 68 -1.97 -7.11 -16.89
N GLY A 69 -2.37 -7.79 -15.83
CA GLY A 69 -3.05 -9.08 -15.96
C GLY A 69 -3.98 -9.43 -14.81
N GLY A 70 -4.36 -8.43 -14.00
CA GLY A 70 -5.27 -8.59 -12.88
C GLY A 70 -4.68 -9.41 -11.73
N ILE A 71 -5.57 -9.83 -10.82
CA ILE A 71 -5.19 -10.54 -9.59
C ILE A 71 -4.45 -11.84 -9.88
N THR A 72 -4.85 -12.59 -10.89
CA THR A 72 -4.19 -13.84 -11.26
C THR A 72 -2.73 -13.61 -11.64
N ASN A 73 -2.47 -12.63 -12.50
CA ASN A 73 -1.10 -12.29 -12.92
C ASN A 73 -0.24 -11.77 -11.76
N MET A 74 -0.82 -10.96 -10.88
CA MET A 74 -0.17 -10.54 -9.65
C MET A 74 0.23 -11.73 -8.79
N MET A 75 -0.69 -12.67 -8.56
CA MET A 75 -0.47 -13.86 -7.74
C MET A 75 0.49 -14.87 -8.39
N ASP A 76 0.58 -14.92 -9.73
CA ASP A 76 1.46 -15.85 -10.43
C ASP A 76 2.95 -15.56 -10.24
N ARG A 77 3.29 -14.39 -9.72
CA ARG A 77 4.66 -14.05 -9.28
C ARG A 77 5.07 -14.74 -7.97
N LEU A 78 4.12 -15.30 -7.25
CA LEU A 78 4.36 -15.99 -5.97
C LEU A 78 4.58 -17.50 -6.18
N SER A 79 5.28 -18.13 -5.23
CA SER A 79 5.31 -19.59 -5.13
C SER A 79 3.92 -20.15 -4.77
N ASN A 80 3.66 -21.43 -5.07
CA ASN A 80 2.36 -22.02 -4.77
C ASN A 80 1.97 -21.96 -3.28
N PRO A 81 2.85 -22.28 -2.30
CA PRO A 81 2.52 -22.09 -0.90
C PRO A 81 2.19 -20.64 -0.54
N SER A 82 2.94 -19.67 -1.11
CA SER A 82 2.70 -18.24 -0.89
C SER A 82 1.36 -17.79 -1.46
N LYS A 83 0.95 -18.29 -2.64
CA LYS A 83 -0.38 -18.02 -3.21
C LYS A 83 -1.50 -18.45 -2.26
N ILE A 84 -1.42 -19.66 -1.74
CA ILE A 84 -2.42 -20.22 -0.80
C ILE A 84 -2.48 -19.35 0.45
N ARG A 85 -1.32 -19.01 1.03
CA ARG A 85 -1.26 -18.17 2.23
C ARG A 85 -1.81 -16.77 1.99
N ALA A 86 -1.42 -16.13 0.88
CA ALA A 86 -1.90 -14.80 0.51
C ALA A 86 -3.42 -14.78 0.27
N SER A 87 -3.97 -15.83 -0.36
CA SER A 87 -5.41 -15.97 -0.54
C SER A 87 -6.16 -16.08 0.79
N ALA A 88 -5.65 -16.87 1.73
CA ALA A 88 -6.25 -16.98 3.07
C ALA A 88 -6.23 -15.65 3.83
N ILE A 89 -5.11 -14.93 3.78
CA ILE A 89 -4.99 -13.59 4.38
C ILE A 89 -5.95 -12.59 3.71
N ALA A 90 -6.09 -12.65 2.39
CA ALA A 90 -7.02 -11.78 1.66
C ALA A 90 -8.48 -11.98 2.10
N GLU A 91 -8.91 -13.21 2.35
CA GLU A 91 -10.26 -13.49 2.86
C GLU A 91 -10.46 -12.99 4.31
N GLU A 92 -9.42 -13.05 5.13
CA GLU A 92 -9.45 -12.47 6.48
C GLU A 92 -9.52 -10.93 6.43
N LEU A 93 -8.65 -10.31 5.63
CA LEU A 93 -8.65 -8.86 5.44
C LEU A 93 -9.98 -8.36 4.88
N LYS A 94 -10.58 -9.08 3.93
CA LYS A 94 -11.89 -8.74 3.38
C LYS A 94 -12.97 -8.67 4.47
N ARG A 95 -12.98 -9.61 5.41
CA ARG A 95 -13.93 -9.58 6.53
C ARG A 95 -13.70 -8.39 7.48
N LEU A 96 -12.44 -8.07 7.75
CA LEU A 96 -12.09 -6.95 8.63
C LEU A 96 -12.36 -5.60 7.97
N LEU A 97 -12.09 -5.48 6.68
CA LEU A 97 -12.16 -4.21 5.94
C LEU A 97 -13.56 -3.89 5.40
N ALA A 98 -14.42 -4.89 5.16
CA ALA A 98 -15.74 -4.66 4.58
C ALA A 98 -16.59 -3.62 5.35
N PRO A 99 -16.70 -3.65 6.68
CA PRO A 99 -17.46 -2.64 7.42
C PRO A 99 -16.80 -1.25 7.36
N LEU A 100 -15.48 -1.18 7.29
CA LEU A 100 -14.75 0.08 7.15
C LEU A 100 -14.99 0.70 5.77
N PHE A 101 -14.97 -0.10 4.72
CA PHE A 101 -15.24 0.34 3.35
C PHE A 101 -16.68 0.83 3.21
N GLN A 102 -17.63 0.10 3.80
CA GLN A 102 -19.04 0.52 3.78
C GLN A 102 -19.20 1.86 4.49
N LYS A 103 -18.69 1.99 5.71
CA LYS A 103 -18.75 3.25 6.47
C LYS A 103 -18.15 4.42 5.67
N HIS A 104 -16.99 4.22 5.06
CA HIS A 104 -16.34 5.26 4.27
C HIS A 104 -17.18 5.68 3.07
N MET A 105 -17.82 4.71 2.39
CA MET A 105 -18.72 5.02 1.29
C MET A 105 -19.98 5.79 1.77
N ASP A 106 -20.52 5.42 2.92
CA ASP A 106 -21.66 6.12 3.51
C ASP A 106 -21.28 7.56 3.86
N ASP A 107 -20.14 7.80 4.49
CA ASP A 107 -19.61 9.14 4.82
C ASP A 107 -19.44 10.03 3.55
N ILE A 108 -19.04 9.44 2.41
CA ILE A 108 -18.94 10.15 1.12
C ILE A 108 -20.35 10.50 0.59
N ILE A 109 -21.26 9.53 0.61
CA ILE A 109 -22.63 9.68 0.04
C ILE A 109 -23.45 10.68 0.86
N GLU A 110 -23.36 10.62 2.17
CA GLU A 110 -24.10 11.47 3.11
C GLU A 110 -23.48 12.87 3.26
N GLY A 111 -22.27 13.06 2.73
CA GLY A 111 -21.56 14.32 2.74
C GLY A 111 -20.81 14.62 4.06
N ASP A 112 -20.69 13.66 4.94
CA ASP A 112 -19.96 13.83 6.20
C ASP A 112 -18.45 14.04 5.95
N PHE A 113 -17.89 13.35 4.96
CA PHE A 113 -16.54 13.63 4.48
C PHE A 113 -16.34 15.12 4.12
N SER A 114 -17.26 15.68 3.32
CA SER A 114 -17.18 17.09 2.92
C SER A 114 -17.32 18.06 4.10
N LYS A 115 -18.17 17.73 5.08
CA LYS A 115 -18.30 18.55 6.31
C LYS A 115 -17.00 18.55 7.12
N VAL A 116 -16.37 17.39 7.30
CA VAL A 116 -15.08 17.27 8.02
C VAL A 116 -14.01 18.10 7.31
N MET A 117 -13.87 17.96 5.99
CA MET A 117 -12.93 18.72 5.17
C MET A 117 -13.13 20.24 5.31
N MET A 118 -14.38 20.71 5.16
CA MET A 118 -14.69 22.15 5.29
C MET A 118 -14.45 22.67 6.68
N THR A 119 -14.69 21.86 7.71
CA THR A 119 -14.42 22.23 9.11
C THR A 119 -12.94 22.36 9.37
N ASP A 120 -12.13 21.44 8.87
CA ASP A 120 -10.66 21.51 9.03
C ASP A 120 -10.09 22.71 8.29
N TRP A 121 -10.53 22.95 7.05
CA TRP A 121 -10.15 24.14 6.29
C TRP A 121 -10.49 25.44 7.01
N ALA A 122 -11.69 25.53 7.62
CA ALA A 122 -12.09 26.70 8.41
C ALA A 122 -11.24 26.87 9.68
N ASN A 123 -10.61 25.80 10.17
CA ASN A 123 -9.69 25.78 11.31
C ASN A 123 -8.20 25.82 10.89
N ASN A 124 -7.89 26.35 9.72
CA ASN A 124 -6.54 26.48 9.15
C ASN A 124 -5.83 25.12 8.98
N ASP A 125 -6.54 24.12 8.50
CA ASP A 125 -6.02 22.78 8.20
C ASP A 125 -5.30 22.11 9.38
N THR A 126 -5.78 22.32 10.58
CA THR A 126 -5.13 21.86 11.82
C THR A 126 -4.94 20.35 11.82
N ASN A 127 -5.98 19.56 11.47
CA ASN A 127 -5.89 18.11 11.45
C ASN A 127 -4.95 17.62 10.34
N LEU A 128 -4.96 18.27 9.17
CA LEU A 128 -4.04 17.97 8.07
C LEU A 128 -2.57 18.18 8.49
N LEU A 129 -2.28 19.29 9.15
CA LEU A 129 -0.93 19.62 9.61
C LEU A 129 -0.47 18.68 10.73
N GLU A 130 -1.36 18.30 11.63
CA GLU A 130 -1.08 17.30 12.66
C GLU A 130 -0.76 15.94 12.04
N TRP A 131 -1.60 15.45 11.12
CA TRP A 131 -1.35 14.21 10.40
C TRP A 131 0.03 14.22 9.70
N ARG A 132 0.37 15.29 8.98
CA ARG A 132 1.68 15.41 8.32
C ARG A 132 2.84 15.34 9.29
N ASN A 133 2.70 16.00 10.44
CA ASN A 133 3.72 16.01 11.49
C ASN A 133 3.90 14.63 12.14
N GLU A 134 2.82 13.90 12.37
CA GLU A 134 2.89 12.54 12.93
C GLU A 134 3.42 11.53 11.90
N THR A 135 2.96 11.61 10.65
CA THR A 135 3.45 10.72 9.58
C THR A 135 4.96 10.87 9.36
N ALA A 136 5.47 12.10 9.37
CA ALA A 136 6.90 12.37 9.22
C ALA A 136 7.77 11.75 10.34
N LYS A 137 7.19 11.35 11.47
CA LYS A 137 7.88 10.70 12.59
C LYS A 137 7.84 9.17 12.53
N THR A 138 7.13 8.59 11.57
CA THR A 138 7.06 7.14 11.43
C THR A 138 8.43 6.55 11.11
N THR A 139 8.68 5.33 11.53
CA THR A 139 9.94 4.61 11.25
C THR A 139 10.17 4.45 9.75
N PHE A 140 9.11 4.38 8.96
CA PHE A 140 9.18 4.30 7.51
C PHE A 140 9.71 5.60 6.88
N GLU A 141 9.21 6.76 7.30
CA GLU A 141 9.67 8.06 6.79
C GLU A 141 11.08 8.42 7.26
N LEU A 142 11.44 8.03 8.49
CA LEU A 142 12.76 8.27 9.06
C LEU A 142 13.81 7.25 8.61
N ALA A 143 13.44 6.20 7.89
CA ALA A 143 14.37 5.21 7.41
C ALA A 143 15.38 5.84 6.43
N PRO A 144 16.69 5.54 6.58
CA PRO A 144 17.70 6.07 5.68
C PRO A 144 17.47 5.59 4.24
N ASP A 145 17.91 6.40 3.30
CA ASP A 145 17.91 5.98 1.90
C ASP A 145 19.08 5.01 1.65
N CYS A 146 18.77 3.79 1.26
CA CYS A 146 19.77 2.76 0.93
C CYS A 146 20.42 2.94 -0.46
N ALA A 147 20.18 4.05 -1.14
CA ALA A 147 20.67 4.26 -2.51
C ALA A 147 22.19 4.15 -2.65
N GLU A 148 22.94 4.35 -1.57
CA GLU A 148 24.41 4.27 -1.58
C GLU A 148 24.97 2.87 -1.30
N THR A 149 24.17 1.93 -0.80
CA THR A 149 24.66 0.63 -0.32
C THR A 149 24.25 -0.56 -1.16
N ILE A 150 23.15 -0.48 -1.91
CA ILE A 150 22.65 -1.58 -2.74
C ILE A 150 22.10 -1.00 -4.04
N SER A 151 22.69 -1.40 -5.18
CA SER A 151 22.13 -1.06 -6.49
C SER A 151 20.76 -1.72 -6.69
N GLU A 152 19.94 -1.14 -7.53
CA GLU A 152 18.64 -1.70 -7.88
C GLU A 152 18.76 -3.15 -8.40
N GLN A 153 19.79 -3.42 -9.21
CA GLN A 153 20.08 -4.75 -9.71
C GLN A 153 20.46 -5.74 -8.60
N GLU A 154 21.32 -5.34 -7.67
CA GLU A 154 21.68 -6.16 -6.51
C GLU A 154 20.49 -6.44 -5.60
N PHE A 155 19.57 -5.50 -5.47
CA PHE A 155 18.33 -5.69 -4.71
C PHE A 155 17.45 -6.77 -5.36
N TYR A 156 17.26 -6.72 -6.67
CA TYR A 156 16.52 -7.74 -7.42
C TYR A 156 17.21 -9.10 -7.39
N ASP A 157 18.52 -9.15 -7.55
CA ASP A 157 19.32 -10.39 -7.54
C ASP A 157 19.27 -11.05 -6.15
N ASN A 158 19.38 -10.27 -5.07
CA ASN A 158 19.26 -10.76 -3.70
C ASN A 158 17.83 -11.21 -3.37
N GLY A 159 16.82 -10.49 -3.85
CA GLY A 159 15.42 -10.88 -3.71
C GLY A 159 15.09 -12.19 -4.43
N ILE A 160 15.62 -12.37 -5.63
CA ILE A 160 15.50 -13.62 -6.40
C ILE A 160 16.25 -14.76 -5.69
N PHE A 161 17.41 -14.49 -5.13
CA PHE A 161 18.21 -15.46 -4.36
C PHE A 161 17.46 -15.91 -3.10
N LEU A 162 16.88 -15.00 -2.34
CA LEU A 162 16.06 -15.32 -1.16
C LEU A 162 14.85 -16.18 -1.53
N ILE A 163 14.16 -15.86 -2.60
CA ILE A 163 13.04 -16.66 -3.12
C ILE A 163 13.52 -18.05 -3.57
N ALA A 164 14.68 -18.16 -4.17
CA ALA A 164 15.27 -19.43 -4.58
C ALA A 164 15.67 -20.29 -3.37
N MET A 165 16.22 -19.70 -2.31
CA MET A 165 16.55 -20.41 -1.07
C MET A 165 15.31 -20.93 -0.35
N ILE A 166 14.25 -20.13 -0.25
CA ILE A 166 12.95 -20.55 0.30
C ILE A 166 12.35 -21.70 -0.52
N LYS A 167 12.44 -21.65 -1.84
CA LYS A 167 12.00 -22.74 -2.73
C LYS A 167 12.81 -24.02 -2.57
N ALA A 168 14.09 -23.90 -2.22
CA ALA A 168 14.98 -25.04 -1.97
C ALA A 168 14.82 -25.64 -0.57
N GLY A 169 13.96 -25.07 0.28
CA GLY A 169 13.72 -25.56 1.64
C GLY A 169 14.90 -25.30 2.60
N VAL A 170 15.72 -24.30 2.32
CA VAL A 170 16.77 -23.87 3.23
C VAL A 170 16.11 -23.13 4.39
N GLU A 171 16.24 -23.66 5.60
CA GLU A 171 15.88 -22.95 6.83
C GLU A 171 16.83 -21.75 6.99
N LEU A 172 16.26 -20.56 7.13
CA LEU A 172 16.97 -19.31 7.37
C LEU A 172 17.13 -19.08 8.87
#